data_f8693f9b5e1f43dd7f5e1c8c9c2506b5
#
_entry.id   f8693f9b5e1f43dd7f5e1c8c9c2506b5
#
_cell.length_a   1.000
_cell.length_b   1.000
_cell.length_c   1.000
_cell.angle_alpha   90.00
_cell.angle_beta   90.00
_cell.angle_gamma   90.00
#
_symmetry.space_group_name_H-M   'P 1'
#
loop_
_entity.id
_entity.type
_entity.pdbx_description
1 polymer ?
#
loop_
_entity_poly.entity_id
_entity_poly.type
_entity_poly.pdbx_seq_one_letter_code
_entity_poly.pdbx_strand_id
1 'polypeptide(L)'
;AGTARGCHYNPVFRSKSANMTGIGTLNYLWSQTLVAGFVAAGVTDAVISPGSRSTPLALAMLRQPGLNCTVAVDERSAAFFALGVAKASRRPVLLLATSGTAPANWLPAIIEASQAGVPLVAISADRPPELQGCGANQTIDQRALFGAHVRASHLLGTPDDGFDPAYLQHLAARACEQACWPHPGPVHINQPFREPLIPSTATPAPCPPATILVSRPELQPPDDDIRALAQAISSR
;
A
#
# COMPACT_ATOMS: atom_id res chain seq x y z
N ALA A 1 -18.87 20.60 -25.74
CA ALA A 1 -19.14 19.15 -25.86
C ALA A 1 -17.81 18.42 -25.93
N GLY A 2 -17.27 18.02 -24.79
CA GLY A 2 -16.01 17.26 -24.70
C GLY A 2 -16.34 15.80 -24.43
N THR A 3 -16.02 14.93 -25.37
CA THR A 3 -16.21 13.50 -25.25
C THR A 3 -15.19 12.93 -24.26
N ALA A 4 -15.68 12.44 -23.13
CA ALA A 4 -14.89 11.63 -22.21
C ALA A 4 -14.46 10.34 -22.92
N ARG A 5 -13.17 10.16 -23.16
CA ARG A 5 -12.60 8.89 -23.63
C ARG A 5 -12.58 7.94 -22.43
N GLY A 6 -13.51 6.99 -22.42
CA GLY A 6 -13.53 5.90 -21.46
C GLY A 6 -12.24 5.08 -21.57
N CYS A 7 -11.67 4.76 -20.44
CA CYS A 7 -10.56 3.82 -20.33
C CYS A 7 -11.09 2.41 -20.68
N HIS A 8 -10.84 1.94 -21.89
CA HIS A 8 -11.16 0.59 -22.29
C HIS A 8 -10.07 -0.36 -21.80
N TYR A 9 -10.35 -1.05 -20.70
CA TYR A 9 -9.58 -2.22 -20.30
C TYR A 9 -9.92 -3.37 -21.25
N ASN A 10 -8.96 -3.77 -22.06
CA ASN A 10 -9.10 -4.92 -22.95
C ASN A 10 -8.26 -6.08 -22.35
N PRO A 11 -8.87 -7.06 -21.67
CA PRO A 11 -8.12 -8.19 -21.12
C PRO A 11 -7.70 -9.11 -22.26
N VAL A 12 -6.43 -9.03 -22.65
CA VAL A 12 -5.84 -10.05 -23.52
C VAL A 12 -5.60 -11.29 -22.68
N PHE A 13 -6.52 -12.24 -22.73
CA PHE A 13 -6.30 -13.58 -22.20
C PHE A 13 -5.18 -14.26 -22.98
N ARG A 14 -3.95 -14.19 -22.49
CA ARG A 14 -2.88 -15.07 -22.94
C ARG A 14 -3.09 -16.44 -22.30
N SER A 15 -3.37 -17.46 -23.11
CA SER A 15 -3.26 -18.85 -22.69
C SER A 15 -1.80 -19.13 -22.30
N LYS A 16 -1.51 -19.21 -21.01
CA LYS A 16 -0.19 -19.61 -20.52
C LYS A 16 -0.14 -21.12 -20.42
N SER A 17 0.88 -21.72 -21.08
CA SER A 17 1.39 -23.03 -20.70
C SER A 17 1.76 -23.00 -19.21
N ALA A 18 1.23 -23.94 -18.43
CA ALA A 18 1.39 -24.02 -16.99
C ALA A 18 2.87 -24.33 -16.62
N ASN A 19 3.69 -23.29 -16.53
CA ASN A 19 4.85 -23.33 -15.65
C ASN A 19 4.32 -23.00 -14.24
N MET A 20 4.06 -24.03 -13.42
CA MET A 20 3.65 -23.84 -12.04
C MET A 20 4.80 -23.21 -11.26
N THR A 21 4.80 -21.91 -11.18
CA THR A 21 5.69 -21.17 -10.28
C THR A 21 5.40 -21.60 -8.85
N GLY A 22 6.39 -22.08 -8.10
CA GLY A 22 6.17 -22.48 -6.70
C GLY A 22 5.59 -21.34 -5.87
N ILE A 23 4.68 -21.66 -4.93
CA ILE A 23 3.94 -20.66 -4.12
C ILE A 23 4.87 -19.62 -3.49
N GLY A 24 6.00 -20.04 -2.90
CA GLY A 24 6.95 -19.12 -2.29
C GLY A 24 7.57 -18.14 -3.30
N THR A 25 7.86 -18.60 -4.51
CA THR A 25 8.35 -17.75 -5.60
C THR A 25 7.28 -16.77 -6.06
N LEU A 26 6.04 -17.24 -6.18
CA LEU A 26 4.89 -16.41 -6.55
C LEU A 26 4.61 -15.33 -5.51
N ASN A 27 4.62 -15.67 -4.22
CA ASN A 27 4.49 -14.71 -3.12
C ASN A 27 5.55 -13.61 -3.20
N TYR A 28 6.78 -14.00 -3.48
CA TYR A 28 7.88 -13.05 -3.56
C TYR A 28 7.78 -12.15 -4.81
N LEU A 29 7.50 -12.70 -5.99
CA LEU A 29 7.29 -11.92 -7.22
C LEU A 29 6.13 -10.94 -7.10
N TRP A 30 5.03 -11.37 -6.50
CA TRP A 30 3.88 -10.53 -6.19
C TRP A 30 4.28 -9.35 -5.30
N SER A 31 5.01 -9.64 -4.23
CA SER A 31 5.49 -8.62 -3.30
C SER A 31 6.48 -7.65 -3.95
N GLN A 32 7.42 -8.15 -4.76
CA GLN A 32 8.37 -7.31 -5.52
C GLN A 32 7.64 -6.36 -6.46
N THR A 33 6.64 -6.87 -7.20
CA THR A 33 5.89 -6.07 -8.16
C THR A 33 5.10 -4.96 -7.47
N LEU A 34 4.45 -5.28 -6.34
CA LEU A 34 3.73 -4.29 -5.53
C LEU A 34 4.67 -3.21 -5.00
N VAL A 35 5.81 -3.61 -4.43
CA VAL A 35 6.80 -2.68 -3.86
C VAL A 35 7.44 -1.81 -4.94
N ALA A 36 7.77 -2.38 -6.10
CA ALA A 36 8.27 -1.61 -7.25
C ALA A 36 7.27 -0.54 -7.70
N GLY A 37 5.96 -0.86 -7.65
CA GLY A 37 4.89 0.11 -7.93
C GLY A 37 4.85 1.26 -6.95
N PHE A 38 5.08 1.03 -5.65
CA PHE A 38 5.17 2.10 -4.65
C PHE A 38 6.36 3.02 -4.89
N VAL A 39 7.52 2.45 -5.20
CA VAL A 39 8.72 3.27 -5.50
C VAL A 39 8.51 4.07 -6.80
N ALA A 40 7.90 3.48 -7.82
CA ALA A 40 7.52 4.19 -9.05
C ALA A 40 6.51 5.35 -8.77
N ALA A 41 5.66 5.20 -7.76
CA ALA A 41 4.74 6.25 -7.30
C ALA A 41 5.40 7.30 -6.37
N GLY A 42 6.71 7.23 -6.14
CA GLY A 42 7.48 8.23 -5.38
C GLY A 42 7.64 7.94 -3.89
N VAL A 43 7.32 6.73 -3.42
CA VAL A 43 7.60 6.30 -2.05
C VAL A 43 9.10 6.05 -1.89
N THR A 44 9.69 6.63 -0.84
CA THR A 44 11.13 6.52 -0.54
C THR A 44 11.42 5.85 0.80
N ASP A 45 10.41 5.70 1.67
CA ASP A 45 10.61 5.24 3.04
C ASP A 45 9.60 4.16 3.43
N ALA A 46 10.07 3.16 4.17
CA ALA A 46 9.27 2.08 4.72
C ALA A 46 9.67 1.79 6.16
N VAL A 47 8.69 1.49 7.00
CA VAL A 47 8.88 1.03 8.37
C VAL A 47 8.34 -0.39 8.49
N ILE A 48 9.16 -1.31 8.95
CA ILE A 48 8.88 -2.75 8.95
C ILE A 48 8.90 -3.27 10.39
N SER A 49 7.77 -3.82 10.85
CA SER A 49 7.74 -4.68 12.03
C SER A 49 7.89 -6.14 11.59
N PRO A 50 8.93 -6.85 12.07
CA PRO A 50 9.25 -8.19 11.59
C PRO A 50 8.18 -9.21 12.00
N GLY A 51 7.89 -10.15 11.10
CA GLY A 51 6.96 -11.25 11.37
C GLY A 51 6.93 -12.25 10.20
N SER A 52 6.60 -13.50 10.51
CA SER A 52 6.70 -14.60 9.55
C SER A 52 5.80 -14.35 8.31
N ARG A 53 4.51 -14.03 8.50
CA ARG A 53 3.56 -13.90 7.38
C ARG A 53 3.89 -12.73 6.45
N SER A 54 4.55 -11.69 6.94
CA SER A 54 4.98 -10.54 6.14
C SER A 54 6.33 -10.75 5.43
N THR A 55 6.99 -11.90 5.60
CA THR A 55 8.34 -12.15 5.03
C THR A 55 8.44 -11.85 3.53
N PRO A 56 7.48 -12.22 2.65
CA PRO A 56 7.58 -11.91 1.23
C PRO A 56 7.68 -10.40 0.96
N LEU A 57 6.84 -9.61 1.63
CA LEU A 57 6.84 -8.14 1.52
C LEU A 57 8.08 -7.52 2.15
N ALA A 58 8.47 -7.98 3.34
CA ALA A 58 9.66 -7.47 4.01
C ALA A 58 10.93 -7.67 3.18
N LEU A 59 11.12 -8.86 2.60
CA LEU A 59 12.24 -9.13 1.70
C LEU A 59 12.18 -8.30 0.42
N ALA A 60 10.99 -8.11 -0.15
CA ALA A 60 10.83 -7.26 -1.32
C ALA A 60 11.20 -5.80 -1.00
N MET A 61 10.76 -5.24 0.13
CA MET A 61 11.09 -3.88 0.57
C MET A 61 12.59 -3.71 0.82
N LEU A 62 13.19 -4.62 1.59
CA LEU A 62 14.61 -4.56 1.94
C LEU A 62 15.55 -4.67 0.74
N ARG A 63 15.11 -5.28 -0.36
CA ARG A 63 15.89 -5.46 -1.58
C ARG A 63 15.54 -4.47 -2.69
N GLN A 64 14.54 -3.62 -2.47
CA GLN A 64 14.08 -2.66 -3.47
C GLN A 64 15.03 -1.46 -3.53
N PRO A 65 15.70 -1.21 -4.67
CA PRO A 65 16.51 -0.01 -4.83
C PRO A 65 15.66 1.27 -4.68
N GLY A 66 16.20 2.25 -3.99
CA GLY A 66 15.52 3.54 -3.77
C GLY A 66 14.50 3.56 -2.64
N LEU A 67 14.37 2.47 -1.88
CA LEU A 67 13.51 2.41 -0.69
C LEU A 67 14.37 2.29 0.57
N ASN A 68 14.27 3.28 1.46
CA ASN A 68 14.91 3.29 2.78
C ASN A 68 14.06 2.54 3.78
N CYS A 69 14.57 1.45 4.32
CA CYS A 69 13.82 0.62 5.27
C CYS A 69 14.34 0.81 6.69
N THR A 70 13.42 1.13 7.61
CA THR A 70 13.67 1.13 9.06
C THR A 70 12.96 -0.06 9.69
N VAL A 71 13.66 -0.83 10.52
CA VAL A 71 13.08 -1.96 11.25
C VAL A 71 12.77 -1.54 12.68
N ALA A 72 11.53 -1.73 13.12
CA ALA A 72 11.06 -1.47 14.48
C ALA A 72 10.23 -2.66 14.98
N VAL A 73 10.64 -3.24 16.11
CA VAL A 73 10.04 -4.49 16.62
C VAL A 73 8.62 -4.27 17.14
N ASP A 74 8.39 -3.16 17.85
CA ASP A 74 7.06 -2.81 18.39
C ASP A 74 6.24 -2.09 17.33
N GLU A 75 5.08 -2.65 16.98
CA GLU A 75 4.24 -2.15 15.89
C GLU A 75 3.65 -0.77 16.17
N ARG A 76 3.31 -0.47 17.42
CA ARG A 76 2.79 0.85 17.77
C ARG A 76 3.86 1.92 17.62
N SER A 77 5.06 1.66 18.10
CA SER A 77 6.21 2.56 17.94
C SER A 77 6.58 2.73 16.45
N ALA A 78 6.55 1.64 15.68
CA ALA A 78 6.76 1.65 14.24
C ALA A 78 5.76 2.58 13.52
N ALA A 79 4.49 2.51 13.89
CA ALA A 79 3.44 3.31 13.28
C ALA A 79 3.59 4.81 13.58
N PHE A 80 3.93 5.19 14.81
CA PHE A 80 4.20 6.60 15.16
C PHE A 80 5.51 7.10 14.53
N PHE A 81 6.51 6.25 14.39
CA PHE A 81 7.74 6.59 13.67
C PHE A 81 7.42 6.87 12.18
N ALA A 82 6.68 5.97 11.51
CA ALA A 82 6.24 6.15 10.13
C ALA A 82 5.40 7.43 9.97
N LEU A 83 4.49 7.72 10.91
CA LEU A 83 3.73 8.97 10.95
C LEU A 83 4.65 10.20 10.98
N GLY A 84 5.68 10.18 11.83
CA GLY A 84 6.66 11.26 11.93
C GLY A 84 7.43 11.47 10.63
N VAL A 85 7.90 10.40 10.00
CA VAL A 85 8.59 10.44 8.71
C VAL A 85 7.68 11.00 7.62
N ALA A 86 6.43 10.51 7.52
CA ALA A 86 5.46 10.97 6.52
C ALA A 86 5.09 12.45 6.72
N LYS A 87 4.94 12.90 7.97
CA LYS A 87 4.65 14.29 8.30
C LYS A 87 5.81 15.23 7.93
N ALA A 88 7.05 14.80 8.17
CA ALA A 88 8.24 15.59 7.86
C ALA A 88 8.53 15.63 6.35
N SER A 89 8.41 14.48 5.66
CA SER A 89 8.70 14.38 4.22
C SER A 89 7.57 14.87 3.33
N ARG A 90 6.34 14.92 3.84
CA ARG A 90 5.08 15.15 3.08
C ARG A 90 4.88 14.14 1.94
N ARG A 91 5.39 12.93 2.12
CA ARG A 91 5.30 11.82 1.16
C ARG A 91 4.66 10.61 1.83
N PRO A 92 4.03 9.72 1.07
CA PRO A 92 3.55 8.45 1.61
C PRO A 92 4.71 7.62 2.15
N VAL A 93 4.51 7.03 3.33
CA VAL A 93 5.45 6.09 3.95
C VAL A 93 4.76 4.73 4.05
N LEU A 94 5.47 3.66 3.68
CA LEU A 94 4.98 2.30 3.86
C LEU A 94 5.16 1.88 5.32
N LEU A 95 4.13 1.24 5.87
CA LEU A 95 4.15 0.63 7.19
C LEU A 95 3.77 -0.84 7.04
N LEU A 96 4.64 -1.76 7.43
CA LEU A 96 4.44 -3.20 7.27
C LEU A 96 4.44 -3.93 8.60
N ALA A 97 3.46 -4.80 8.82
CA ALA A 97 3.48 -5.82 9.86
C ALA A 97 2.90 -7.16 9.38
N THR A 98 3.07 -8.16 10.22
CA THR A 98 2.49 -9.49 10.04
C THR A 98 0.98 -9.46 10.31
N SER A 99 0.36 -10.62 10.51
CA SER A 99 -1.08 -10.78 10.72
C SER A 99 -1.47 -10.81 12.21
N GLY A 100 -2.76 -10.91 12.44
CA GLY A 100 -3.35 -11.00 13.78
C GLY A 100 -3.44 -9.63 14.44
N THR A 101 -3.07 -9.52 15.71
CA THR A 101 -3.15 -8.27 16.47
C THR A 101 -2.01 -7.29 16.17
N ALA A 102 -0.98 -7.70 15.43
CA ALA A 102 0.13 -6.83 15.06
C ALA A 102 -0.35 -5.52 14.40
N PRO A 103 -1.14 -5.54 13.29
CA PRO A 103 -1.63 -4.31 12.68
C PRO A 103 -2.65 -3.56 13.56
N ALA A 104 -3.32 -4.22 14.51
CA ALA A 104 -4.24 -3.53 15.44
C ALA A 104 -3.52 -2.51 16.34
N ASN A 105 -2.23 -2.72 16.63
CA ASN A 105 -1.42 -1.77 17.37
C ASN A 105 -1.17 -0.45 16.64
N TRP A 106 -1.44 -0.39 15.33
CA TRP A 106 -1.31 0.83 14.54
C TRP A 106 -2.46 1.81 14.71
N LEU A 107 -3.61 1.36 15.26
CA LEU A 107 -4.85 2.15 15.30
C LEU A 107 -4.66 3.57 15.85
N PRO A 108 -3.93 3.81 16.96
CA PRO A 108 -3.71 5.17 17.45
C PRO A 108 -2.99 6.07 16.43
N ALA A 109 -1.95 5.56 15.77
CA ALA A 109 -1.21 6.33 14.76
C ALA A 109 -2.02 6.53 13.47
N ILE A 110 -2.85 5.55 13.08
CA ILE A 110 -3.77 5.65 11.95
C ILE A 110 -4.83 6.73 12.20
N ILE A 111 -5.38 6.80 13.40
CA ILE A 111 -6.33 7.85 13.78
C ILE A 111 -5.65 9.22 13.71
N GLU A 112 -4.45 9.36 14.27
CA GLU A 112 -3.68 10.60 14.23
C GLU A 112 -3.37 11.01 12.77
N ALA A 113 -2.90 10.07 11.94
CA ALA A 113 -2.64 10.30 10.52
C ALA A 113 -3.91 10.76 9.77
N SER A 114 -5.04 10.14 10.08
CA SER A 114 -6.35 10.49 9.49
C SER A 114 -6.77 11.91 9.83
N GLN A 115 -6.64 12.32 11.10
CA GLN A 115 -7.03 13.65 11.58
C GLN A 115 -6.05 14.74 11.12
N ALA A 116 -4.76 14.42 11.10
CA ALA A 116 -3.72 15.38 10.70
C ALA A 116 -3.47 15.44 9.18
N GLY A 117 -4.19 14.64 8.38
CA GLY A 117 -4.00 14.63 6.92
C GLY A 117 -2.61 14.12 6.51
N VAL A 118 -2.07 13.13 7.22
CA VAL A 118 -0.72 12.59 6.95
C VAL A 118 -0.81 11.31 6.10
N PRO A 119 -0.14 11.25 4.92
CA PRO A 119 -0.22 10.11 4.04
C PRO A 119 0.56 8.92 4.59
N LEU A 120 -0.13 7.82 4.89
CA LEU A 120 0.46 6.53 5.24
C LEU A 120 -0.12 5.42 4.35
N VAL A 121 0.69 4.44 3.98
CA VAL A 121 0.23 3.20 3.36
C VAL A 121 0.53 2.06 4.30
N ALA A 122 -0.48 1.65 5.07
CA ALA A 122 -0.40 0.56 6.03
C ALA A 122 -0.66 -0.77 5.31
N ILE A 123 0.30 -1.68 5.34
CA ILE A 123 0.24 -2.99 4.69
C ILE A 123 0.29 -4.07 5.75
N SER A 124 -0.83 -4.76 5.98
CA SER A 124 -0.88 -5.93 6.85
C SER A 124 -0.79 -7.20 6.01
N ALA A 125 0.12 -8.10 6.37
CA ALA A 125 0.06 -9.46 5.86
C ALA A 125 -1.09 -10.23 6.54
N ASP A 126 -1.67 -11.22 5.86
CA ASP A 126 -2.79 -11.99 6.41
C ASP A 126 -2.67 -13.48 6.10
N ARG A 127 -3.47 -14.28 6.81
CA ARG A 127 -3.71 -15.68 6.47
C ARG A 127 -4.60 -15.77 5.24
N PRO A 128 -4.43 -16.82 4.42
CA PRO A 128 -5.29 -17.01 3.25
C PRO A 128 -6.74 -17.37 3.68
N PRO A 129 -7.71 -17.22 2.75
CA PRO A 129 -9.14 -17.41 3.07
C PRO A 129 -9.48 -18.72 3.75
N GLU A 130 -8.81 -19.82 3.39
CA GLU A 130 -9.02 -21.15 3.98
C GLU A 130 -8.62 -21.26 5.46
N LEU A 131 -7.87 -20.30 5.99
CA LEU A 131 -7.48 -20.23 7.40
C LEU A 131 -8.27 -19.15 8.17
N GLN A 132 -9.24 -18.50 7.54
CA GLN A 132 -10.10 -17.53 8.21
C GLN A 132 -11.26 -18.22 8.93
N GLY A 133 -11.60 -17.76 10.15
CA GLY A 133 -12.76 -18.25 10.88
C GLY A 133 -12.69 -19.70 11.41
N CYS A 134 -11.54 -20.37 11.32
CA CYS A 134 -11.35 -21.75 11.75
C CYS A 134 -10.47 -21.90 13.00
N GLY A 135 -10.18 -20.81 13.72
CA GLY A 135 -9.31 -20.84 14.91
C GLY A 135 -7.81 -20.95 14.58
N ALA A 136 -7.41 -20.66 13.35
CA ALA A 136 -6.00 -20.67 12.96
C ALA A 136 -5.20 -19.66 13.80
N ASN A 137 -3.97 -20.05 14.15
CA ASN A 137 -3.10 -19.25 15.01
C ASN A 137 -2.81 -17.86 14.39
N GLN A 138 -2.86 -16.82 15.23
CA GLN A 138 -2.55 -15.42 14.87
C GLN A 138 -3.39 -14.93 13.67
N THR A 139 -4.68 -15.25 13.69
CA THR A 139 -5.66 -14.91 12.64
C THR A 139 -6.83 -14.16 13.26
N ILE A 140 -7.14 -12.99 12.72
CA ILE A 140 -8.31 -12.16 13.05
C ILE A 140 -8.94 -11.65 11.76
N ASP A 141 -10.13 -11.09 11.82
CA ASP A 141 -10.69 -10.36 10.68
C ASP A 141 -9.99 -8.99 10.55
N GLN A 142 -9.15 -8.86 9.53
CA GLN A 142 -8.39 -7.64 9.26
C GLN A 142 -9.06 -6.71 8.23
N ARG A 143 -10.20 -7.12 7.64
CA ARG A 143 -10.82 -6.43 6.50
C ARG A 143 -11.26 -5.01 6.81
N ALA A 144 -11.77 -4.75 7.99
CA ALA A 144 -12.24 -3.42 8.39
C ALA A 144 -11.54 -2.92 9.66
N LEU A 145 -10.30 -3.37 9.89
CA LEU A 145 -9.57 -3.14 11.14
C LEU A 145 -9.48 -1.67 11.54
N PHE A 146 -9.36 -0.78 10.57
CA PHE A 146 -9.21 0.67 10.81
C PHE A 146 -10.51 1.47 10.57
N GLY A 147 -11.60 0.81 10.17
CA GLY A 147 -12.91 1.43 10.00
C GLY A 147 -12.86 2.70 9.13
N ALA A 148 -13.46 3.76 9.64
CA ALA A 148 -13.55 5.06 8.94
C ALA A 148 -12.25 5.89 9.01
N HIS A 149 -11.21 5.41 9.67
CA HIS A 149 -9.97 6.17 9.84
C HIS A 149 -9.00 6.05 8.66
N VAL A 150 -9.34 5.27 7.63
CA VAL A 150 -8.56 5.16 6.39
C VAL A 150 -9.30 5.78 5.22
N ARG A 151 -8.56 6.34 4.25
CA ARG A 151 -9.13 6.92 3.02
C ARG A 151 -9.61 5.83 2.06
N ALA A 152 -8.94 4.68 2.10
CA ALA A 152 -9.33 3.48 1.35
C ALA A 152 -8.81 2.23 2.06
N SER A 153 -9.49 1.11 1.82
CA SER A 153 -9.04 -0.21 2.25
C SER A 153 -9.06 -1.15 1.04
N HIS A 154 -7.92 -1.77 0.76
CA HIS A 154 -7.74 -2.72 -0.32
C HIS A 154 -7.53 -4.12 0.25
N LEU A 155 -8.48 -5.01 -0.02
CA LEU A 155 -8.34 -6.41 0.30
C LEU A 155 -7.84 -7.15 -0.94
N LEU A 156 -6.60 -7.61 -0.90
CA LEU A 156 -6.02 -8.35 -2.01
C LEU A 156 -6.37 -9.85 -1.90
N GLY A 157 -6.38 -10.52 -3.05
CA GLY A 157 -6.38 -11.97 -3.09
C GLY A 157 -5.02 -12.55 -2.68
N THR A 158 -4.96 -13.86 -2.45
CA THR A 158 -3.68 -14.56 -2.41
C THR A 158 -2.98 -14.44 -3.76
N PRO A 159 -1.64 -14.38 -3.78
CA PRO A 159 -0.89 -14.34 -5.03
C PRO A 159 -1.31 -15.43 -6.01
N ASP A 160 -1.49 -15.05 -7.25
CA ASP A 160 -1.97 -15.88 -8.35
C ASP A 160 -1.23 -15.50 -9.64
N ASP A 161 -0.84 -16.49 -10.46
CA ASP A 161 -0.11 -16.29 -11.72
C ASP A 161 -1.04 -16.01 -12.92
N GLY A 162 -2.35 -16.08 -12.71
CA GLY A 162 -3.38 -15.74 -13.68
C GLY A 162 -3.55 -14.22 -13.90
N PHE A 163 -3.00 -13.37 -13.02
CA PHE A 163 -3.10 -11.92 -13.12
C PHE A 163 -1.92 -11.30 -13.87
N ASP A 164 -2.18 -10.19 -14.57
CA ASP A 164 -1.12 -9.34 -15.08
C ASP A 164 -0.44 -8.61 -13.91
N PRO A 165 0.88 -8.77 -13.72
CA PRO A 165 1.63 -8.07 -12.68
C PRO A 165 1.46 -6.54 -12.70
N ALA A 166 1.18 -5.93 -13.86
CA ALA A 166 0.92 -4.50 -13.99
C ALA A 166 -0.23 -4.02 -13.10
N TYR A 167 -1.22 -4.88 -12.82
CA TYR A 167 -2.29 -4.59 -11.87
C TYR A 167 -1.78 -4.16 -10.50
N LEU A 168 -0.76 -4.85 -9.97
CA LEU A 168 -0.19 -4.54 -8.64
C LEU A 168 0.53 -3.20 -8.62
N GLN A 169 1.19 -2.84 -9.71
CA GLN A 169 1.86 -1.55 -9.82
C GLN A 169 0.83 -0.41 -9.90
N HIS A 170 -0.26 -0.59 -10.66
CA HIS A 170 -1.36 0.36 -10.70
C HIS A 170 -2.07 0.48 -9.33
N LEU A 171 -2.25 -0.64 -8.63
CA LEU A 171 -2.82 -0.62 -7.27
C LEU A 171 -1.94 0.19 -6.30
N ALA A 172 -0.62 -0.01 -6.35
CA ALA A 172 0.32 0.74 -5.52
C ALA A 172 0.24 2.24 -5.80
N ALA A 173 0.24 2.65 -7.08
CA ALA A 173 0.09 4.04 -7.47
C ALA A 173 -1.25 4.63 -7.01
N ARG A 174 -2.35 3.87 -7.18
CA ARG A 174 -3.68 4.27 -6.71
C ARG A 174 -3.73 4.44 -5.19
N ALA A 175 -3.12 3.53 -4.43
CA ALA A 175 -3.06 3.62 -2.98
C ALA A 175 -2.28 4.88 -2.53
N CYS A 176 -1.16 5.18 -3.18
CA CYS A 176 -0.40 6.42 -2.94
C CYS A 176 -1.24 7.66 -3.27
N GLU A 177 -1.96 7.63 -4.39
CA GLU A 177 -2.84 8.73 -4.78
C GLU A 177 -3.94 8.97 -3.76
N GLN A 178 -4.63 7.92 -3.33
CA GLN A 178 -5.67 8.00 -2.31
C GLN A 178 -5.15 8.46 -0.94
N ALA A 179 -3.87 8.13 -0.64
CA ALA A 179 -3.23 8.61 0.58
C ALA A 179 -2.90 10.11 0.53
N CYS A 180 -2.74 10.69 -0.68
CA CYS A 180 -2.26 12.06 -0.87
C CYS A 180 -3.33 13.06 -1.27
N TRP A 181 -4.40 12.62 -1.95
CA TRP A 181 -5.36 13.54 -2.60
C TRP A 181 -6.77 12.94 -2.67
N PRO A 182 -7.85 13.78 -2.62
CA PRO A 182 -7.88 15.22 -2.31
C PRO A 182 -7.74 15.51 -0.80
N HIS A 183 -8.02 14.53 0.05
CA HIS A 183 -7.92 14.62 1.51
C HIS A 183 -6.84 13.66 2.00
N PRO A 184 -5.61 14.12 2.23
CA PRO A 184 -4.53 13.24 2.65
C PRO A 184 -4.88 12.44 3.91
N GLY A 185 -4.29 11.25 4.03
CA GLY A 185 -4.52 10.36 5.16
C GLY A 185 -4.08 8.93 4.90
N PRO A 186 -4.29 8.00 5.84
CA PRO A 186 -3.83 6.63 5.70
C PRO A 186 -4.69 5.82 4.73
N VAL A 187 -4.05 4.87 4.05
CA VAL A 187 -4.68 3.82 3.23
C VAL A 187 -4.25 2.47 3.79
N HIS A 188 -5.15 1.51 3.83
CA HIS A 188 -4.86 0.15 4.28
C HIS A 188 -4.86 -0.83 3.11
N ILE A 189 -3.87 -1.72 3.10
CA ILE A 189 -3.79 -2.85 2.18
C ILE A 189 -3.64 -4.12 3.02
N ASN A 190 -4.57 -5.06 2.86
CA ASN A 190 -4.51 -6.38 3.50
C ASN A 190 -4.09 -7.43 2.47
N GLN A 191 -2.92 -8.05 2.67
CA GLN A 191 -2.32 -8.99 1.73
C GLN A 191 -2.20 -10.39 2.33
N PRO A 192 -3.07 -11.33 1.94
CA PRO A 192 -2.95 -12.71 2.38
C PRO A 192 -1.87 -13.46 1.58
N PHE A 193 -1.18 -14.38 2.29
CA PHE A 193 -0.18 -15.27 1.70
C PHE A 193 -0.41 -16.72 2.13
N ARG A 194 -0.27 -17.67 1.18
CA ARG A 194 -0.16 -19.10 1.44
C ARG A 194 1.29 -19.51 1.70
N GLU A 195 1.48 -20.56 2.46
CA GLU A 195 2.80 -21.18 2.61
C GLU A 195 3.12 -22.13 1.43
N PRO A 196 4.43 -22.29 1.09
CA PRO A 196 5.59 -21.65 1.71
C PRO A 196 5.70 -20.17 1.38
N LEU A 197 6.21 -19.36 2.34
CA LEU A 197 6.24 -17.89 2.22
C LEU A 197 7.36 -17.39 1.31
N ILE A 198 8.47 -18.12 1.25
CA ILE A 198 9.68 -17.73 0.50
C ILE A 198 10.02 -18.77 -0.57
N PRO A 199 10.72 -18.36 -1.63
CA PRO A 199 11.24 -19.30 -2.63
C PRO A 199 12.15 -20.34 -1.99
N SER A 200 12.07 -21.59 -2.47
CA SER A 200 13.01 -22.68 -2.12
C SER A 200 14.30 -22.63 -2.94
N THR A 201 14.33 -21.86 -4.01
CA THR A 201 15.46 -21.68 -4.93
C THR A 201 15.90 -20.22 -4.96
N ALA A 202 16.87 -19.89 -5.82
CA ALA A 202 17.36 -18.53 -5.97
C ALA A 202 16.21 -17.51 -6.18
N THR A 203 16.33 -16.39 -5.48
CA THR A 203 15.34 -15.30 -5.55
C THR A 203 15.32 -14.70 -6.95
N PRO A 204 14.14 -14.53 -7.58
CA PRO A 204 14.04 -13.89 -8.89
C PRO A 204 14.63 -12.48 -8.91
N ALA A 205 15.07 -12.04 -10.09
CA ALA A 205 15.56 -10.69 -10.30
C ALA A 205 14.47 -9.65 -9.94
N PRO A 206 14.87 -8.44 -9.52
CA PRO A 206 13.92 -7.36 -9.23
C PRO A 206 12.99 -7.08 -10.41
N CYS A 207 11.71 -6.84 -10.12
CA CYS A 207 10.76 -6.38 -11.12
C CYS A 207 11.10 -4.93 -11.49
N PRO A 208 11.26 -4.59 -12.78
CA PRO A 208 11.46 -3.20 -13.17
C PRO A 208 10.22 -2.37 -12.83
N PRO A 209 10.40 -1.12 -12.36
CA PRO A 209 9.27 -0.23 -12.10
C PRO A 209 8.55 0.10 -13.41
N ALA A 210 7.21 0.08 -13.39
CA ALA A 210 6.43 0.59 -14.51
C ALA A 210 6.46 2.11 -14.52
N THR A 211 6.37 2.71 -15.70
CA THR A 211 6.09 4.14 -15.81
C THR A 211 4.60 4.36 -15.60
N ILE A 212 4.23 4.92 -14.45
CA ILE A 212 2.85 5.25 -14.11
C ILE A 212 2.70 6.76 -14.09
N LEU A 213 1.84 7.28 -14.96
CA LEU A 213 1.49 8.70 -14.98
C LEU A 213 0.24 8.92 -14.12
N VAL A 214 0.39 9.73 -13.06
CA VAL A 214 -0.71 10.20 -12.24
C VAL A 214 -0.94 11.67 -12.52
N SER A 215 -2.12 12.03 -13.03
CA SER A 215 -2.52 13.42 -13.26
C SER A 215 -3.56 13.80 -12.22
N ARG A 216 -3.29 14.87 -11.47
CA ARG A 216 -4.21 15.43 -10.47
C ARG A 216 -4.86 16.68 -11.01
N PRO A 217 -6.18 16.82 -10.91
CA PRO A 217 -6.82 18.10 -11.19
C PRO A 217 -6.41 19.12 -10.12
N GLU A 218 -6.19 20.35 -10.53
CA GLU A 218 -5.95 21.45 -9.61
C GLU A 218 -7.29 21.98 -9.10
N LEU A 219 -7.46 21.99 -7.77
CA LEU A 219 -8.64 22.58 -7.13
C LEU A 219 -8.35 24.04 -6.83
N GLN A 220 -9.03 24.94 -7.55
CA GLN A 220 -8.95 26.38 -7.31
C GLN A 220 -10.28 26.88 -6.79
N PRO A 221 -10.31 27.69 -5.72
CA PRO A 221 -11.54 28.36 -5.31
C PRO A 221 -11.96 29.38 -6.37
N PRO A 222 -13.26 29.75 -6.45
CA PRO A 222 -13.71 30.79 -7.33
C PRO A 222 -12.96 32.11 -7.07
N ASP A 223 -12.69 32.90 -8.14
CA ASP A 223 -11.98 34.17 -8.04
C ASP A 223 -12.69 35.19 -7.13
N ASP A 224 -14.02 35.13 -7.05
CA ASP A 224 -14.81 35.99 -6.17
C ASP A 224 -14.54 35.69 -4.69
N ASP A 225 -14.39 34.41 -4.33
CA ASP A 225 -14.07 34.00 -2.95
C ASP A 225 -12.66 34.44 -2.57
N ILE A 226 -11.71 34.36 -3.52
CA ILE A 226 -10.34 34.84 -3.32
C ILE A 226 -10.33 36.36 -3.10
N ARG A 227 -11.10 37.12 -3.89
CA ARG A 227 -11.21 38.58 -3.74
C ARG A 227 -11.85 38.97 -2.41
N ALA A 228 -12.94 38.29 -2.02
CA ALA A 228 -13.61 38.54 -0.75
C ALA A 228 -12.69 38.27 0.44
N LEU A 229 -11.92 37.18 0.41
CA LEU A 229 -10.96 36.85 1.45
C LEU A 229 -9.81 37.90 1.52
N ALA A 230 -9.28 38.31 0.36
CA ALA A 230 -8.24 39.33 0.31
C ALA A 230 -8.71 40.68 0.90
N GLN A 231 -9.95 41.09 0.59
CA GLN A 231 -10.54 42.31 1.18
C GLN A 231 -10.71 42.16 2.70
N ALA A 232 -11.19 41.02 3.20
CA ALA A 232 -11.36 40.81 4.63
C ALA A 232 -10.03 40.81 5.40
N ILE A 233 -8.92 40.36 4.80
CA ILE A 233 -7.59 40.44 5.39
C ILE A 233 -7.07 41.86 5.39
N SER A 234 -7.26 42.62 4.29
CA SER A 234 -6.75 43.98 4.13
C SER A 234 -7.49 45.04 4.96
N SER A 235 -8.70 44.68 5.47
CA SER A 235 -9.53 45.57 6.29
C SER A 235 -9.25 45.46 7.81
N ARG A 236 -8.30 44.61 8.24
CA ARG A 236 -7.80 44.49 9.60
C ARG A 236 -6.48 45.21 9.78
#